data_7176eccd5139d19302cac596ea84e25d
#
_entry.id   7176eccd5139d19302cac596ea84e25d
#
_cell.length_a   1.000
_cell.length_b   1.000
_cell.length_c   1.000
_cell.angle_alpha   90.00
_cell.angle_beta   90.00
_cell.angle_gamma   90.00
#
_symmetry.space_group_name_H-M   'P 1'
#
loop_
_entity.id
_entity.type
_entity.pdbx_description
1 polymer ?
#
loop_
_entity_poly.entity_id
_entity_poly.type
_entity_poly.pdbx_seq_one_letter_code
_entity_poly.pdbx_strand_id
1 'polypeptide(L)'
;MSGAHTDDGEQLRLLPPRNPDDLIGEAKAHWQPLTTVCMLSGGNDSMAVAHRCREHYDALFYIDTGTAVEEGPRLSVAAHVRRAADWLGKPLVVICAGDAFEQMVLGGHRFVRGERAGQVEEGHGFPGPGMHGTTYTRLKERQIEELLRRCKRGHDRTASVLLISGVRRFESQRRAKRMPLTERGSAKYVNPLIDWTGHDLARYRREHRLPESDVAALLHRSGECNGGAFAHAATEREMLAGLFPRTFERIRNLEDRAEAAGQRWCRWGGYDLQGVRSTEASAEQPGPACSGCGRQPELALVA
;
A
#
# COMPACT_ATOMS: atom_id res chain seq x y z
N MET A 1 -20.90 26.04 -25.15
CA MET A 1 -20.74 24.73 -25.76
C MET A 1 -20.12 23.82 -24.70
N SER A 2 -20.95 22.95 -24.14
CA SER A 2 -20.60 22.05 -23.05
C SER A 2 -19.74 20.90 -23.59
N GLY A 3 -18.45 20.90 -23.27
CA GLY A 3 -17.58 19.76 -23.54
C GLY A 3 -17.88 18.65 -22.54
N ALA A 4 -18.53 17.59 -23.00
CA ALA A 4 -18.71 16.38 -22.23
C ALA A 4 -17.34 15.77 -21.92
N HIS A 5 -16.98 15.72 -20.64
CA HIS A 5 -15.94 14.83 -20.15
C HIS A 5 -16.41 13.39 -20.38
N THR A 6 -15.96 12.80 -21.45
CA THR A 6 -16.11 11.35 -21.67
C THR A 6 -15.18 10.67 -20.69
N ASP A 7 -15.75 9.78 -19.88
CA ASP A 7 -15.03 8.88 -18.98
C ASP A 7 -14.10 7.99 -19.82
N ASP A 8 -12.81 8.35 -19.90
CA ASP A 8 -11.78 7.67 -20.70
C ASP A 8 -11.64 6.18 -20.36
N GLY A 9 -12.19 5.73 -19.22
CA GLY A 9 -12.17 4.34 -18.81
C GLY A 9 -13.16 3.45 -19.57
N GLU A 10 -14.26 3.99 -20.09
CA GLU A 10 -15.27 3.21 -20.79
C GLU A 10 -14.90 2.94 -22.25
N GLN A 11 -14.16 3.85 -22.89
CA GLN A 11 -13.74 3.71 -24.28
C GLN A 11 -12.63 2.65 -24.50
N LEU A 12 -11.90 2.23 -23.49
CA LEU A 12 -10.80 1.25 -23.59
C LEU A 12 -11.25 -0.20 -23.36
N ARG A 13 -12.51 -0.45 -23.04
CA ARG A 13 -13.02 -1.81 -22.81
C ARG A 13 -13.58 -2.44 -24.07
N LEU A 14 -12.76 -3.19 -24.77
CA LEU A 14 -13.20 -4.09 -25.85
C LEU A 14 -13.84 -5.39 -25.32
N LEU A 15 -13.55 -5.77 -24.07
CA LEU A 15 -14.05 -6.98 -23.44
C LEU A 15 -14.58 -6.69 -22.01
N PRO A 16 -15.59 -7.41 -21.54
CA PRO A 16 -16.06 -7.29 -20.17
C PRO A 16 -14.93 -7.69 -19.19
N PRO A 17 -14.95 -7.13 -17.95
CA PRO A 17 -13.96 -7.52 -16.95
C PRO A 17 -14.10 -9.01 -16.66
N ARG A 18 -12.97 -9.67 -16.43
CA ARG A 18 -12.97 -11.07 -15.97
C ARG A 18 -13.70 -11.19 -14.64
N ASN A 19 -14.44 -12.29 -14.48
CA ASN A 19 -15.14 -12.54 -13.22
C ASN A 19 -14.11 -12.79 -12.10
N PRO A 20 -14.19 -12.06 -10.97
CA PRO A 20 -13.33 -12.27 -9.82
C PRO A 20 -13.31 -13.71 -9.29
N ASP A 21 -14.46 -14.40 -9.29
CA ASP A 21 -14.57 -15.76 -8.76
C ASP A 21 -13.83 -16.78 -9.65
N ASP A 22 -13.90 -16.59 -10.97
CA ASP A 22 -13.20 -17.44 -11.94
C ASP A 22 -11.68 -17.29 -11.79
N LEU A 23 -11.19 -16.05 -11.62
CA LEU A 23 -9.77 -15.77 -11.40
C LEU A 23 -9.23 -16.44 -10.12
N ILE A 24 -10.01 -16.41 -9.05
CA ILE A 24 -9.62 -17.05 -7.79
C ILE A 24 -9.69 -18.56 -7.93
N GLY A 25 -10.71 -19.09 -8.60
CA GLY A 25 -10.85 -20.52 -8.91
C GLY A 25 -9.65 -21.03 -9.71
N GLU A 26 -9.26 -20.32 -10.78
CA GLU A 26 -8.07 -20.60 -11.59
C GLU A 26 -6.79 -20.62 -10.73
N ALA A 27 -6.60 -19.61 -9.89
CA ALA A 27 -5.46 -19.51 -9.00
C ALA A 27 -5.38 -20.68 -7.99
N LYS A 28 -6.52 -21.04 -7.38
CA LYS A 28 -6.60 -22.15 -6.43
C LYS A 28 -6.34 -23.50 -7.11
N ALA A 29 -6.90 -23.71 -8.29
CA ALA A 29 -6.67 -24.92 -9.07
C ALA A 29 -5.21 -25.06 -9.50
N HIS A 30 -4.58 -23.96 -9.92
CA HIS A 30 -3.20 -23.94 -10.39
C HIS A 30 -2.18 -24.16 -9.27
N TRP A 31 -2.34 -23.48 -8.12
CA TRP A 31 -1.32 -23.48 -7.07
C TRP A 31 -1.64 -24.35 -5.86
N GLN A 32 -2.87 -24.81 -5.70
CA GLN A 32 -3.34 -25.63 -4.58
C GLN A 32 -2.83 -25.10 -3.22
N PRO A 33 -3.13 -23.83 -2.86
CA PRO A 33 -2.54 -23.19 -1.69
C PRO A 33 -3.06 -23.81 -0.39
N LEU A 34 -2.22 -23.83 0.65
CA LEU A 34 -2.60 -24.24 2.01
C LEU A 34 -3.74 -23.39 2.58
N THR A 35 -3.68 -22.10 2.31
CA THR A 35 -4.65 -21.11 2.79
C THR A 35 -4.69 -19.92 1.82
N THR A 36 -5.79 -19.21 1.85
CA THR A 36 -5.99 -17.97 1.08
C THR A 36 -6.19 -16.81 2.03
N VAL A 37 -5.43 -15.74 1.84
CA VAL A 37 -5.46 -14.55 2.70
C VAL A 37 -5.73 -13.32 1.84
N CYS A 38 -6.63 -12.45 2.27
CA CYS A 38 -6.92 -11.20 1.56
C CYS A 38 -6.18 -10.01 2.21
N MET A 39 -5.45 -9.27 1.40
CA MET A 39 -4.69 -8.10 1.85
C MET A 39 -5.62 -6.89 2.02
N LEU A 40 -5.67 -6.33 3.24
CA LEU A 40 -6.51 -5.20 3.60
C LEU A 40 -5.66 -4.01 4.08
N SER A 41 -5.44 -3.03 3.22
CA SER A 41 -4.60 -1.85 3.52
C SER A 41 -5.37 -0.65 4.10
N GLY A 42 -6.68 -0.74 4.21
CA GLY A 42 -7.56 0.37 4.59
C GLY A 42 -7.91 1.32 3.45
N GLY A 43 -7.41 1.10 2.24
CA GLY A 43 -7.81 1.84 1.04
C GLY A 43 -9.04 1.23 0.35
N ASN A 44 -9.65 2.01 -0.52
CA ASN A 44 -10.90 1.67 -1.21
C ASN A 44 -10.84 0.38 -2.02
N ASP A 45 -9.75 0.16 -2.75
CA ASP A 45 -9.54 -1.04 -3.56
C ASP A 45 -9.43 -2.30 -2.71
N SER A 46 -8.66 -2.22 -1.63
CA SER A 46 -8.49 -3.35 -0.71
C SER A 46 -9.80 -3.69 0.02
N MET A 47 -10.62 -2.69 0.34
CA MET A 47 -11.94 -2.91 0.93
C MET A 47 -12.90 -3.57 -0.07
N ALA A 48 -12.91 -3.09 -1.32
CA ALA A 48 -13.77 -3.65 -2.35
C ALA A 48 -13.43 -5.11 -2.68
N VAL A 49 -12.12 -5.43 -2.82
CA VAL A 49 -11.73 -6.82 -3.07
C VAL A 49 -12.01 -7.72 -1.87
N ALA A 50 -11.79 -7.23 -0.65
CA ALA A 50 -12.10 -8.00 0.55
C ALA A 50 -13.60 -8.33 0.64
N HIS A 51 -14.48 -7.37 0.34
CA HIS A 51 -15.92 -7.63 0.31
C HIS A 51 -16.32 -8.53 -0.86
N ARG A 52 -15.87 -8.22 -2.10
CA ARG A 52 -16.27 -8.96 -3.30
C ARG A 52 -15.84 -10.45 -3.26
N CYS A 53 -14.69 -10.71 -2.65
CA CYS A 53 -14.11 -12.05 -2.60
C CYS A 53 -14.25 -12.72 -1.21
N ARG A 54 -15.19 -12.27 -0.38
CA ARG A 54 -15.33 -12.67 1.02
C ARG A 54 -15.43 -14.19 1.23
N GLU A 55 -16.04 -14.91 0.30
CA GLU A 55 -16.21 -16.36 0.38
C GLU A 55 -14.97 -17.16 -0.05
N HIS A 56 -13.93 -16.48 -0.53
CA HIS A 56 -12.76 -17.12 -1.13
C HIS A 56 -11.52 -17.11 -0.27
N TYR A 57 -11.52 -16.44 0.89
CA TYR A 57 -10.35 -16.36 1.78
C TYR A 57 -10.70 -16.69 3.23
N ASP A 58 -9.68 -17.13 3.96
CA ASP A 58 -9.81 -17.59 5.35
C ASP A 58 -9.63 -16.45 6.34
N ALA A 59 -8.73 -15.51 6.04
CA ALA A 59 -8.38 -14.38 6.91
C ALA A 59 -8.03 -13.13 6.10
N LEU A 60 -8.13 -11.97 6.77
CA LEU A 60 -7.60 -10.69 6.30
C LEU A 60 -6.17 -10.50 6.80
N PHE A 61 -5.37 -9.78 6.04
CA PHE A 61 -4.01 -9.45 6.41
C PHE A 61 -3.74 -7.96 6.28
N TYR A 62 -3.35 -7.35 7.38
CA TYR A 62 -2.92 -5.97 7.46
C TYR A 62 -1.44 -5.88 7.84
N ILE A 63 -0.71 -5.05 7.11
CA ILE A 63 0.67 -4.70 7.42
C ILE A 63 0.66 -3.34 8.08
N ASP A 64 1.00 -3.30 9.36
CA ASP A 64 1.28 -2.05 10.05
C ASP A 64 2.72 -1.63 9.73
N THR A 65 2.86 -0.63 8.88
CA THR A 65 4.17 -0.14 8.43
C THR A 65 4.88 0.74 9.46
N GLY A 66 4.22 1.10 10.56
CA GLY A 66 4.71 2.07 11.54
C GLY A 66 4.64 3.52 11.06
N THR A 67 4.28 3.77 9.78
CA THR A 67 4.21 5.11 9.17
C THR A 67 2.78 5.56 8.85
N ALA A 68 1.78 4.75 9.18
CA ALA A 68 0.38 5.04 8.91
C ALA A 68 -0.12 6.28 9.68
N VAL A 69 -1.20 6.89 9.16
CA VAL A 69 -1.92 7.96 9.88
C VAL A 69 -2.58 7.40 11.13
N GLU A 70 -2.30 8.04 12.27
CA GLU A 70 -2.81 7.68 13.60
C GLU A 70 -3.13 8.94 14.41
N GLU A 71 -4.35 9.48 14.24
CA GLU A 71 -4.82 10.69 14.94
C GLU A 71 -5.89 10.41 16.01
N GLY A 72 -6.18 9.15 16.28
CA GLY A 72 -7.21 8.71 17.20
C GLY A 72 -8.21 7.75 16.54
N PRO A 73 -9.28 7.35 17.25
CA PRO A 73 -10.12 6.22 16.82
C PRO A 73 -10.77 6.35 15.44
N ARG A 74 -11.06 7.56 15.01
CA ARG A 74 -11.70 7.82 13.69
C ARG A 74 -10.68 8.01 12.59
N LEU A 75 -9.64 8.80 12.85
CA LEU A 75 -8.58 9.14 11.90
C LEU A 75 -7.35 8.24 12.12
N SER A 76 -7.57 6.93 12.12
CA SER A 76 -6.55 5.89 12.24
C SER A 76 -6.78 4.82 11.20
N VAL A 77 -5.76 4.54 10.42
CA VAL A 77 -5.80 3.47 9.41
C VAL A 77 -5.95 2.11 10.08
N ALA A 78 -5.20 1.85 11.14
CA ALA A 78 -5.28 0.58 11.86
C ALA A 78 -6.65 0.37 12.52
N ALA A 79 -7.24 1.42 13.10
CA ALA A 79 -8.58 1.34 13.67
C ALA A 79 -9.65 1.11 12.59
N HIS A 80 -9.52 1.77 11.42
CA HIS A 80 -10.41 1.52 10.28
C HIS A 80 -10.31 0.07 9.80
N VAL A 81 -9.11 -0.47 9.63
CA VAL A 81 -8.89 -1.85 9.20
C VAL A 81 -9.52 -2.85 10.16
N ARG A 82 -9.42 -2.63 11.48
CA ARG A 82 -10.08 -3.48 12.48
C ARG A 82 -11.60 -3.45 12.34
N ARG A 83 -12.19 -2.23 12.27
CA ARG A 83 -13.65 -2.09 12.06
C ARG A 83 -14.11 -2.73 10.74
N ALA A 84 -13.32 -2.60 9.68
CA ALA A 84 -13.61 -3.24 8.39
C ALA A 84 -13.57 -4.77 8.49
N ALA A 85 -12.61 -5.33 9.22
CA ALA A 85 -12.52 -6.76 9.46
C ALA A 85 -13.71 -7.29 10.26
N ASP A 86 -14.11 -6.57 11.32
CA ASP A 86 -15.31 -6.88 12.13
C ASP A 86 -16.57 -6.83 11.24
N TRP A 87 -16.70 -5.79 10.42
CA TRP A 87 -17.83 -5.64 9.49
C TRP A 87 -17.88 -6.76 8.44
N LEU A 88 -16.72 -7.20 7.93
CA LEU A 88 -16.60 -8.34 7.03
C LEU A 88 -16.85 -9.68 7.75
N GLY A 89 -16.79 -9.73 9.08
CA GLY A 89 -16.89 -10.96 9.86
C GLY A 89 -15.76 -11.94 9.57
N LYS A 90 -14.54 -11.43 9.36
CA LYS A 90 -13.36 -12.25 9.02
C LYS A 90 -12.23 -12.02 10.03
N PRO A 91 -11.47 -13.06 10.40
CA PRO A 91 -10.29 -12.92 11.23
C PRO A 91 -9.28 -11.96 10.60
N LEU A 92 -8.65 -11.12 11.41
CA LEU A 92 -7.62 -10.19 10.97
C LEU A 92 -6.26 -10.59 11.54
N VAL A 93 -5.31 -10.85 10.66
CA VAL A 93 -3.90 -11.01 11.02
C VAL A 93 -3.19 -9.67 10.80
N VAL A 94 -2.56 -9.17 11.86
CA VAL A 94 -1.76 -7.94 11.80
C VAL A 94 -0.29 -8.31 12.00
N ILE A 95 0.57 -7.84 11.12
CA ILE A 95 2.03 -7.92 11.29
C ILE A 95 2.59 -6.51 11.21
N CYS A 96 3.32 -6.13 12.26
CA CYS A 96 3.91 -4.81 12.39
C CYS A 96 5.35 -4.81 11.89
N ALA A 97 5.72 -3.81 11.13
CA ALA A 97 7.11 -3.57 10.72
C ALA A 97 7.98 -3.00 11.88
N GLY A 98 7.34 -2.62 12.98
CA GLY A 98 8.01 -2.06 14.14
C GLY A 98 8.74 -0.76 13.81
N ASP A 99 10.00 -0.67 14.23
CA ASP A 99 10.89 0.46 14.04
C ASP A 99 11.68 0.42 12.71
N ALA A 100 11.30 -0.49 11.79
CA ALA A 100 12.05 -0.69 10.53
C ALA A 100 12.18 0.58 9.68
N PHE A 101 11.19 1.49 9.74
CA PHE A 101 11.26 2.77 9.05
C PHE A 101 12.28 3.71 9.73
N GLU A 102 12.21 3.84 11.05
CA GLU A 102 13.18 4.65 11.79
C GLU A 102 14.60 4.14 11.62
N GLN A 103 14.81 2.83 11.70
CA GLN A 103 16.13 2.21 11.45
C GLN A 103 16.62 2.46 10.02
N MET A 104 15.74 2.54 9.04
CA MET A 104 16.13 2.90 7.68
C MET A 104 16.57 4.37 7.60
N VAL A 105 15.86 5.26 8.28
CA VAL A 105 16.16 6.69 8.29
C VAL A 105 17.43 6.99 9.11
N LEU A 106 17.50 6.47 10.32
CA LEU A 106 18.56 6.81 11.29
C LEU A 106 19.76 5.88 11.23
N GLY A 107 19.59 4.66 10.70
CA GLY A 107 20.58 3.58 10.80
C GLY A 107 20.44 2.75 12.08
N GLY A 108 21.51 2.04 12.42
CA GLY A 108 21.56 1.25 13.65
C GLY A 108 21.07 -0.19 13.51
N HIS A 109 20.53 -0.59 12.37
CA HIS A 109 20.18 -1.99 12.13
C HIS A 109 21.47 -2.85 12.07
N ARG A 110 21.56 -3.85 12.96
CA ARG A 110 22.66 -4.81 12.95
C ARG A 110 22.28 -6.04 12.11
N PHE A 111 23.07 -6.34 11.11
CA PHE A 111 22.90 -7.54 10.31
C PHE A 111 23.31 -8.78 11.12
N VAL A 112 22.40 -9.74 11.24
CA VAL A 112 22.66 -10.97 12.04
C VAL A 112 23.08 -12.17 11.18
N ARG A 113 22.96 -12.07 9.84
CA ARG A 113 23.26 -13.16 8.88
C ARG A 113 23.79 -12.60 7.57
N GLY A 114 24.40 -13.48 6.77
CA GLY A 114 24.98 -13.18 5.47
C GLY A 114 26.33 -12.48 5.55
N GLU A 115 26.84 -12.00 4.43
CA GLU A 115 28.17 -11.36 4.30
C GLU A 115 28.32 -10.09 5.17
N ARG A 116 27.21 -9.46 5.51
CA ARG A 116 27.17 -8.26 6.37
C ARG A 116 26.92 -8.57 7.85
N ALA A 117 26.98 -9.84 8.26
CA ALA A 117 26.77 -10.22 9.67
C ALA A 117 27.71 -9.45 10.61
N GLY A 118 27.16 -8.89 11.68
CA GLY A 118 27.89 -8.08 12.65
C GLY A 118 28.03 -6.59 12.27
N GLN A 119 27.84 -6.22 11.01
CA GLN A 119 27.88 -4.82 10.59
C GLN A 119 26.63 -4.08 11.07
N VAL A 120 26.77 -2.79 11.35
CA VAL A 120 25.68 -1.87 11.64
C VAL A 120 25.40 -1.07 10.37
N GLU A 121 24.14 -1.00 9.98
CA GLU A 121 23.73 -0.22 8.83
C GLU A 121 23.79 1.28 9.14
N GLU A 122 24.36 2.04 8.22
CA GLU A 122 24.27 3.50 8.25
C GLU A 122 22.86 3.95 7.87
N GLY A 123 22.41 5.06 8.45
CA GLY A 123 21.13 5.66 8.09
C GLY A 123 21.17 6.25 6.68
N HIS A 124 20.05 6.15 6.00
CA HIS A 124 19.90 6.68 4.65
C HIS A 124 19.18 8.03 4.61
N GLY A 125 18.63 8.46 5.76
CA GLY A 125 17.67 9.56 5.82
C GLY A 125 16.31 9.19 5.24
N PHE A 126 15.46 10.17 5.01
CA PHE A 126 14.14 9.93 4.43
C PHE A 126 14.24 9.47 2.97
N PRO A 127 13.43 8.46 2.58
CA PRO A 127 13.52 7.89 1.24
C PRO A 127 12.98 8.86 0.18
N GLY A 128 13.69 8.98 -0.92
CA GLY A 128 13.18 9.53 -2.17
C GLY A 128 12.65 8.43 -3.09
N PRO A 129 12.17 8.79 -4.31
CA PRO A 129 11.60 7.85 -5.29
C PRO A 129 12.51 6.66 -5.60
N GLY A 130 13.81 6.87 -5.75
CA GLY A 130 14.79 5.81 -6.01
C GLY A 130 14.93 4.79 -4.87
N MET A 131 14.57 5.14 -3.64
CA MET A 131 14.62 4.25 -2.48
C MET A 131 13.29 3.55 -2.19
N HIS A 132 12.25 3.81 -2.97
CA HIS A 132 10.94 3.21 -2.74
C HIS A 132 10.98 1.67 -2.71
N GLY A 133 11.76 1.04 -3.59
CA GLY A 133 11.94 -0.41 -3.60
C GLY A 133 12.49 -0.96 -2.27
N THR A 134 13.53 -0.33 -1.73
CA THR A 134 14.12 -0.68 -0.43
C THR A 134 13.10 -0.48 0.71
N THR A 135 12.41 0.66 0.71
CA THR A 135 11.36 0.95 1.69
C THR A 135 10.25 -0.10 1.63
N TYR A 136 9.80 -0.45 0.42
CA TYR A 136 8.79 -1.48 0.22
C TYR A 136 9.23 -2.84 0.77
N THR A 137 10.45 -3.26 0.46
CA THR A 137 11.00 -4.53 0.95
C THR A 137 11.03 -4.56 2.47
N ARG A 138 11.48 -3.49 3.12
CA ARG A 138 11.55 -3.45 4.59
C ARG A 138 10.20 -3.41 5.27
N LEU A 139 9.30 -2.57 4.77
CA LEU A 139 8.03 -2.32 5.43
C LEU A 139 6.94 -3.32 5.04
N LYS A 140 7.04 -3.95 3.87
CA LYS A 140 5.97 -4.83 3.37
C LYS A 140 6.42 -6.24 3.06
N GLU A 141 7.45 -6.44 2.25
CA GLU A 141 7.85 -7.79 1.84
C GLU A 141 8.27 -8.67 3.01
N ARG A 142 9.06 -8.14 3.94
CA ARG A 142 9.46 -8.87 5.15
C ARG A 142 8.24 -9.29 6.00
N GLN A 143 7.21 -8.47 6.04
CA GLN A 143 5.98 -8.78 6.76
C GLN A 143 5.16 -9.87 6.05
N ILE A 144 5.17 -9.86 4.71
CA ILE A 144 4.58 -10.93 3.91
C ILE A 144 5.35 -12.24 4.14
N GLU A 145 6.66 -12.22 4.12
CA GLU A 145 7.50 -13.39 4.41
C GLU A 145 7.21 -13.95 5.82
N GLU A 146 7.01 -13.09 6.81
CA GLU A 146 6.62 -13.49 8.16
C GLU A 146 5.23 -14.14 8.18
N LEU A 147 4.25 -13.57 7.45
CA LEU A 147 2.94 -14.20 7.28
C LEU A 147 3.09 -15.60 6.68
N LEU A 148 3.84 -15.73 5.57
CA LEU A 148 4.05 -17.01 4.91
C LEU A 148 4.70 -18.04 5.85
N ARG A 149 5.68 -17.60 6.64
CA ARG A 149 6.34 -18.44 7.63
C ARG A 149 5.35 -18.94 8.71
N ARG A 150 4.44 -18.07 9.16
CA ARG A 150 3.39 -18.44 10.12
C ARG A 150 2.39 -19.43 9.52
N CYS A 151 1.91 -19.16 8.32
CA CYS A 151 0.97 -20.02 7.61
C CYS A 151 1.54 -21.42 7.34
N LYS A 152 2.84 -21.50 7.06
CA LYS A 152 3.52 -22.79 6.74
C LYS A 152 4.07 -23.53 7.95
N ARG A 153 3.83 -23.05 9.17
CA ARG A 153 4.30 -23.74 10.37
C ARG A 153 3.66 -25.13 10.49
N GLY A 154 4.50 -26.17 10.53
CA GLY A 154 4.04 -27.58 10.55
C GLY A 154 3.69 -28.18 9.18
N HIS A 155 3.90 -27.42 8.10
CA HIS A 155 3.66 -27.88 6.73
C HIS A 155 4.95 -27.89 5.92
N ASP A 156 4.88 -28.45 4.70
CA ASP A 156 5.99 -28.46 3.76
C ASP A 156 6.44 -27.02 3.44
N ARG A 157 7.77 -26.82 3.36
CA ARG A 157 8.35 -25.53 2.99
C ARG A 157 8.00 -25.09 1.57
N THR A 158 7.72 -26.04 0.68
CA THR A 158 7.32 -25.79 -0.71
C THR A 158 5.87 -25.35 -0.83
N ALA A 159 5.05 -25.62 0.20
CA ALA A 159 3.64 -25.23 0.20
C ALA A 159 3.46 -23.73 -0.07
N SER A 160 2.42 -23.40 -0.80
CA SER A 160 2.11 -22.04 -1.19
C SER A 160 1.00 -21.41 -0.35
N VAL A 161 0.98 -20.09 -0.29
CA VAL A 161 -0.11 -19.28 0.30
C VAL A 161 -0.63 -18.37 -0.80
N LEU A 162 -1.94 -18.33 -1.01
CA LEU A 162 -2.58 -17.44 -1.97
C LEU A 162 -2.92 -16.12 -1.29
N LEU A 163 -2.46 -15.02 -1.88
CA LEU A 163 -2.72 -13.66 -1.44
C LEU A 163 -3.67 -12.98 -2.44
N ILE A 164 -4.86 -12.61 -1.98
CA ILE A 164 -5.81 -11.81 -2.76
C ILE A 164 -5.44 -10.34 -2.58
N SER A 165 -5.28 -9.61 -3.67
CA SER A 165 -4.89 -8.20 -3.67
C SER A 165 -5.85 -7.34 -4.50
N GLY A 166 -6.07 -6.09 -4.08
CA GLY A 166 -6.94 -5.11 -4.74
C GLY A 166 -6.29 -4.35 -5.89
N VAL A 167 -5.23 -4.88 -6.51
CA VAL A 167 -4.53 -4.21 -7.61
C VAL A 167 -5.42 -4.15 -8.86
N ARG A 168 -5.49 -2.96 -9.49
CA ARG A 168 -6.18 -2.70 -10.75
C ARG A 168 -5.23 -2.13 -11.80
N ARG A 169 -5.36 -2.52 -13.07
CA ARG A 169 -4.52 -1.98 -14.17
C ARG A 169 -4.72 -0.50 -14.39
N PHE A 170 -5.95 -0.04 -14.27
CA PHE A 170 -6.34 1.35 -14.54
C PHE A 170 -6.01 2.31 -13.38
N GLU A 171 -5.38 1.85 -12.34
CA GLU A 171 -4.99 2.71 -11.21
C GLU A 171 -3.76 3.57 -11.54
N SER A 172 -2.85 3.07 -12.37
CA SER A 172 -1.67 3.81 -12.82
C SER A 172 -0.99 3.14 -14.02
N GLN A 173 -0.23 3.91 -14.81
CA GLN A 173 0.55 3.38 -15.94
C GLN A 173 1.47 2.23 -15.53
N ARG A 174 2.06 2.30 -14.34
CA ARG A 174 2.91 1.22 -13.81
C ARG A 174 2.13 -0.06 -13.57
N ARG A 175 0.85 0.04 -13.18
CA ARG A 175 -0.01 -1.12 -12.95
C ARG A 175 -0.65 -1.66 -14.23
N ALA A 176 -0.62 -0.91 -15.32
CA ALA A 176 -1.14 -1.35 -16.61
C ALA A 176 -0.55 -2.69 -17.10
N LYS A 177 0.72 -2.96 -16.74
CA LYS A 177 1.42 -4.20 -17.09
C LYS A 177 1.18 -5.35 -16.09
N ARG A 178 0.36 -5.16 -15.07
CA ARG A 178 0.12 -6.19 -14.04
C ARG A 178 -0.74 -7.32 -14.61
N MET A 179 -0.35 -8.52 -14.22
CA MET A 179 -1.08 -9.75 -14.56
C MET A 179 -2.10 -10.08 -13.46
N PRO A 180 -3.21 -10.76 -13.82
CA PRO A 180 -4.19 -11.21 -12.83
C PRO A 180 -3.60 -12.19 -11.82
N LEU A 181 -2.68 -13.04 -12.26
CA LEU A 181 -1.97 -14.03 -11.47
C LEU A 181 -0.47 -13.73 -11.51
N THR A 182 0.18 -13.68 -10.35
CA THR A 182 1.63 -13.50 -10.23
C THR A 182 2.17 -14.32 -9.08
N GLU A 183 3.47 -14.63 -9.11
CA GLU A 183 4.11 -15.37 -8.04
C GLU A 183 5.45 -14.75 -7.63
N ARG A 184 5.79 -14.93 -6.37
CA ARG A 184 7.09 -14.58 -5.82
C ARG A 184 7.47 -15.57 -4.74
N GLY A 185 8.31 -16.53 -5.09
CA GLY A 185 8.62 -17.66 -4.22
C GLY A 185 7.35 -18.42 -3.82
N SER A 186 7.13 -18.61 -2.52
CA SER A 186 5.93 -19.28 -2.01
C SER A 186 4.70 -18.37 -1.89
N ALA A 187 4.83 -17.07 -2.09
CA ALA A 187 3.70 -16.17 -2.20
C ALA A 187 3.09 -16.24 -3.60
N LYS A 188 1.81 -16.59 -3.68
CA LYS A 188 1.03 -16.59 -4.91
C LYS A 188 0.00 -15.47 -4.81
N TYR A 189 -0.11 -14.65 -5.85
CA TYR A 189 -1.00 -13.48 -5.84
C TYR A 189 -2.07 -13.63 -6.90
N VAL A 190 -3.30 -13.33 -6.52
CA VAL A 190 -4.41 -13.11 -7.45
C VAL A 190 -4.94 -11.70 -7.28
N ASN A 191 -5.18 -11.03 -8.41
CA ASN A 191 -5.73 -9.67 -8.49
C ASN A 191 -7.13 -9.73 -9.12
N PRO A 192 -8.19 -10.06 -8.35
CA PRO A 192 -9.51 -10.32 -8.92
C PRO A 192 -10.16 -9.10 -9.57
N LEU A 193 -9.81 -7.88 -9.11
CA LEU A 193 -10.32 -6.62 -9.63
C LEU A 193 -9.41 -6.02 -10.71
N ILE A 194 -8.51 -6.81 -11.31
CA ILE A 194 -7.43 -6.31 -12.20
C ILE A 194 -7.99 -5.45 -13.35
N ASP A 195 -9.14 -5.82 -13.89
CA ASP A 195 -9.77 -5.17 -15.04
C ASP A 195 -10.85 -4.13 -14.63
N TRP A 196 -11.02 -3.85 -13.33
CA TRP A 196 -11.98 -2.85 -12.88
C TRP A 196 -11.44 -1.43 -13.09
N THR A 197 -12.29 -0.56 -13.60
CA THR A 197 -12.05 0.89 -13.68
C THR A 197 -12.29 1.57 -12.34
N GLY A 198 -11.94 2.85 -12.22
CA GLY A 198 -12.31 3.68 -11.06
C GLY A 198 -13.84 3.79 -10.91
N HIS A 199 -14.57 3.83 -12.04
CA HIS A 199 -16.02 3.88 -12.06
C HIS A 199 -16.66 2.58 -11.54
N ASP A 200 -16.15 1.40 -11.94
CA ASP A 200 -16.64 0.11 -11.42
C ASP A 200 -16.44 0.03 -9.91
N LEU A 201 -15.26 0.43 -9.44
CA LEU A 201 -14.97 0.47 -8.01
C LEU A 201 -15.93 1.39 -7.26
N ALA A 202 -16.13 2.61 -7.75
CA ALA A 202 -17.02 3.59 -7.13
C ALA A 202 -18.48 3.13 -7.12
N ARG A 203 -18.94 2.54 -8.24
CA ARG A 203 -20.28 1.95 -8.35
C ARG A 203 -20.44 0.82 -7.33
N TYR A 204 -19.56 -0.15 -7.31
CA TYR A 204 -19.60 -1.28 -6.39
C TYR A 204 -19.63 -0.84 -4.93
N ARG A 205 -18.77 0.12 -4.55
CA ARG A 205 -18.72 0.66 -3.19
C ARG A 205 -20.05 1.29 -2.77
N ARG A 206 -20.71 2.06 -3.66
CA ARG A 206 -22.02 2.67 -3.39
C ARG A 206 -23.13 1.64 -3.27
N GLU A 207 -23.19 0.69 -4.21
CA GLU A 207 -24.21 -0.37 -4.23
C GLU A 207 -24.19 -1.21 -2.96
N HIS A 208 -23.00 -1.56 -2.48
CA HIS A 208 -22.81 -2.39 -1.29
C HIS A 208 -22.57 -1.59 0.01
N ARG A 209 -22.59 -0.26 -0.05
CA ARG A 209 -22.38 0.64 1.11
C ARG A 209 -21.14 0.27 1.90
N LEU A 210 -20.02 0.05 1.20
CA LEU A 210 -18.78 -0.37 1.84
C LEU A 210 -18.26 0.71 2.81
N PRO A 211 -17.75 0.32 3.99
CA PRO A 211 -17.12 1.24 4.91
C PRO A 211 -16.01 2.06 4.23
N GLU A 212 -16.00 3.35 4.48
CA GLU A 212 -14.98 4.26 3.98
C GLU A 212 -14.05 4.70 5.10
N SER A 213 -12.76 4.80 4.80
CA SER A 213 -11.78 5.36 5.72
C SER A 213 -11.83 6.88 5.70
N ASP A 214 -12.09 7.52 6.85
CA ASP A 214 -12.01 8.97 6.98
C ASP A 214 -10.62 9.50 6.57
N VAL A 215 -9.56 8.73 6.84
CA VAL A 215 -8.19 9.05 6.40
C VAL A 215 -8.09 9.00 4.87
N ALA A 216 -8.65 7.96 4.24
CA ALA A 216 -8.58 7.84 2.78
C ALA A 216 -9.42 8.91 2.08
N ALA A 217 -10.54 9.32 2.66
CA ALA A 217 -11.38 10.40 2.15
C ALA A 217 -10.64 11.76 2.17
N LEU A 218 -9.87 12.02 3.22
CA LEU A 218 -9.11 13.28 3.37
C LEU A 218 -7.81 13.29 2.56
N LEU A 219 -7.09 12.16 2.50
CA LEU A 219 -5.79 12.07 1.82
C LEU A 219 -5.90 11.68 0.33
N HIS A 220 -7.08 11.25 -0.12
CA HIS A 220 -7.28 10.62 -1.43
C HIS A 220 -6.35 9.42 -1.69
N ARG A 221 -5.85 8.80 -0.61
CA ARG A 221 -5.00 7.61 -0.62
C ARG A 221 -5.19 6.83 0.69
N SER A 222 -4.71 5.59 0.78
CA SER A 222 -4.95 4.73 1.95
C SER A 222 -4.41 5.26 3.29
N GLY A 223 -3.43 6.17 3.26
CA GLY A 223 -2.78 6.67 4.49
C GLY A 223 -1.93 5.64 5.25
N GLU A 224 -1.79 4.42 4.72
CA GLU A 224 -1.04 3.32 5.33
C GLU A 224 0.47 3.56 5.34
N CYS A 225 0.98 4.25 4.31
CA CYS A 225 2.42 4.47 4.16
C CYS A 225 2.72 5.95 3.92
N ASN A 226 3.24 6.64 4.95
CA ASN A 226 3.66 8.03 4.88
C ASN A 226 5.17 8.18 4.99
N GLY A 227 5.93 7.30 4.31
CA GLY A 227 7.40 7.33 4.29
C GLY A 227 8.01 8.49 3.52
N GLY A 228 7.23 9.27 2.79
CA GLY A 228 7.68 10.51 2.11
C GLY A 228 8.36 10.31 0.76
N ALA A 229 8.55 9.07 0.28
CA ALA A 229 9.30 8.79 -0.95
C ALA A 229 8.76 9.50 -2.21
N PHE A 230 7.45 9.77 -2.25
CA PHE A 230 6.76 10.46 -3.35
C PHE A 230 5.97 11.67 -2.87
N ALA A 231 6.30 12.17 -1.68
CA ALA A 231 5.60 13.31 -1.12
C ALA A 231 5.98 14.61 -1.84
N HIS A 232 4.97 15.44 -2.06
CA HIS A 232 5.18 16.85 -2.39
C HIS A 232 5.32 17.64 -1.09
N ALA A 233 6.56 17.81 -0.65
CA ALA A 233 6.85 18.34 0.68
C ALA A 233 6.14 19.65 0.99
N ALA A 234 6.07 20.57 0.02
CA ALA A 234 5.46 21.89 0.27
C ALA A 234 3.96 21.80 0.63
N THR A 235 3.18 21.08 -0.18
CA THR A 235 1.72 20.99 -0.01
C THR A 235 1.28 19.91 0.96
N GLU A 236 1.93 18.75 0.95
CA GLU A 236 1.55 17.63 1.82
C GLU A 236 1.96 17.85 3.28
N ARG A 237 3.03 18.58 3.54
CA ARG A 237 3.42 18.92 4.93
C ARG A 237 2.38 19.81 5.60
N GLU A 238 1.90 20.84 4.91
CA GLU A 238 0.85 21.73 5.41
C GLU A 238 -0.46 20.96 5.65
N MET A 239 -0.83 20.09 4.70
CA MET A 239 -2.00 19.24 4.82
C MET A 239 -1.87 18.27 6.02
N LEU A 240 -0.72 17.62 6.19
CA LEU A 240 -0.48 16.73 7.33
C LEU A 240 -0.50 17.49 8.64
N ALA A 241 0.12 18.68 8.70
CA ALA A 241 0.12 19.50 9.91
C ALA A 241 -1.29 19.95 10.32
N GLY A 242 -2.14 20.29 9.34
CA GLY A 242 -3.49 20.75 9.60
C GLY A 242 -4.49 19.61 9.91
N LEU A 243 -4.41 18.50 9.20
CA LEU A 243 -5.38 17.41 9.32
C LEU A 243 -4.93 16.27 10.24
N PHE A 244 -3.62 16.06 10.38
CA PHE A 244 -3.03 14.93 11.09
C PHE A 244 -1.84 15.38 11.96
N PRO A 245 -2.06 16.26 12.96
CA PRO A 245 -0.99 16.89 13.73
C PRO A 245 -0.10 15.90 14.48
N ARG A 246 -0.65 14.80 15.03
CA ARG A 246 0.16 13.76 15.70
C ARG A 246 1.06 13.01 14.72
N THR A 247 0.53 12.68 13.55
CA THR A 247 1.31 12.05 12.49
C THR A 247 2.42 12.98 12.01
N PHE A 248 2.11 14.26 11.86
CA PHE A 248 3.08 15.28 11.48
C PHE A 248 4.16 15.50 12.57
N GLU A 249 3.78 15.49 13.84
CA GLU A 249 4.71 15.55 14.97
C GLU A 249 5.69 14.39 14.99
N ARG A 250 5.21 13.16 14.73
CA ARG A 250 6.08 11.98 14.59
C ARG A 250 7.09 12.15 13.44
N ILE A 251 6.65 12.69 12.30
CA ILE A 251 7.53 12.99 11.17
C ILE A 251 8.59 14.01 11.59
N ARG A 252 8.20 15.12 12.23
CA ARG A 252 9.13 16.16 12.70
C ARG A 252 10.15 15.61 13.70
N ASN A 253 9.69 14.85 14.69
CA ASN A 253 10.61 14.23 15.65
C ASN A 253 11.67 13.35 14.94
N LEU A 254 11.26 12.60 13.92
CA LEU A 254 12.19 11.78 13.16
C LEU A 254 13.13 12.64 12.29
N GLU A 255 12.64 13.79 11.75
CA GLU A 255 13.47 14.77 11.05
C GLU A 255 14.58 15.34 11.95
N ASP A 256 14.20 15.78 13.16
CA ASP A 256 15.15 16.36 14.12
C ASP A 256 16.21 15.33 14.52
N ARG A 257 15.82 14.08 14.71
CA ARG A 257 16.74 12.96 15.01
C ARG A 257 17.65 12.64 13.81
N ALA A 258 17.11 12.69 12.60
CA ALA A 258 17.89 12.45 11.38
C ALA A 258 18.92 13.56 11.14
N GLU A 259 18.54 14.82 11.41
CA GLU A 259 19.46 15.97 11.34
C GLU A 259 20.56 15.87 12.40
N ALA A 260 20.21 15.57 13.65
CA ALA A 260 21.17 15.33 14.73
C ALA A 260 22.14 14.17 14.46
N ALA A 261 21.68 13.16 13.72
CA ALA A 261 22.51 12.02 13.26
C ALA A 261 23.34 12.36 12.00
N GLY A 262 23.28 13.58 11.48
CA GLY A 262 24.03 14.01 10.31
C GLY A 262 23.56 13.40 9.00
N GLN A 263 22.31 12.95 8.92
CA GLN A 263 21.77 12.33 7.71
C GLN A 263 21.61 13.37 6.60
N ARG A 264 22.07 13.03 5.39
CA ARG A 264 21.98 13.90 4.22
C ARG A 264 20.51 14.24 3.87
N TRP A 265 19.62 13.26 4.00
CA TRP A 265 18.19 13.39 3.67
C TRP A 265 17.37 13.43 4.95
N CYS A 266 17.57 14.48 5.75
CA CYS A 266 16.94 14.61 7.07
C CYS A 266 15.49 15.15 7.04
N ARG A 267 14.96 15.50 5.86
CA ARG A 267 13.59 16.05 5.74
C ARG A 267 12.67 15.09 4.98
N TRP A 268 11.49 14.88 5.52
CA TRP A 268 10.42 14.11 4.89
C TRP A 268 9.96 14.80 3.60
N GLY A 269 9.87 14.04 2.50
CA GLY A 269 9.60 14.60 1.17
C GLY A 269 10.71 15.52 0.64
N GLY A 270 11.88 15.53 1.28
CA GLY A 270 12.98 16.46 1.05
C GLY A 270 13.60 16.43 -0.36
N TYR A 271 13.22 15.48 -1.17
CA TYR A 271 13.64 15.45 -2.58
C TYR A 271 13.19 16.70 -3.35
N ASP A 272 11.98 17.20 -3.06
CA ASP A 272 11.47 18.44 -3.64
C ASP A 272 12.11 19.70 -3.02
N LEU A 273 12.47 19.65 -1.73
CA LEU A 273 13.02 20.79 -1.00
C LEU A 273 14.46 21.13 -1.40
N GLN A 274 15.20 20.19 -1.98
CA GLN A 274 16.59 20.38 -2.37
C GLN A 274 16.79 20.71 -3.86
N GLY A 275 15.71 21.00 -4.57
CA GLY A 275 15.79 21.40 -6.00
C GLY A 275 16.21 20.29 -6.95
N VAL A 276 16.28 19.04 -6.48
CA VAL A 276 16.46 17.87 -7.32
C VAL A 276 15.09 17.55 -7.95
N ARG A 277 14.69 18.37 -8.88
CA ARG A 277 13.60 18.02 -9.80
C ARG A 277 14.08 16.88 -10.67
N SER A 278 13.79 15.66 -10.32
CA SER A 278 13.73 14.65 -11.35
C SER A 278 12.42 14.86 -12.10
N THR A 279 12.43 15.65 -13.14
CA THR A 279 11.35 15.69 -14.14
C THR A 279 11.04 14.31 -14.69
N GLU A 280 11.97 13.37 -14.57
CA GLU A 280 11.82 11.96 -14.93
C GLU A 280 11.23 11.09 -13.80
N ALA A 281 11.46 11.40 -12.52
CA ALA A 281 10.89 10.64 -11.41
C ALA A 281 9.40 10.94 -11.16
N SER A 282 8.88 12.04 -11.67
CA SER A 282 7.44 12.33 -11.63
C SER A 282 6.61 11.41 -12.53
N ALA A 283 7.25 10.72 -13.49
CA ALA A 283 6.61 9.75 -14.38
C ALA A 283 6.59 8.33 -13.80
N GLU A 284 7.47 8.02 -12.84
CA GLU A 284 7.52 6.71 -12.20
C GLU A 284 6.73 6.68 -10.90
N GLN A 285 5.53 6.20 -11.00
CA GLN A 285 4.64 6.02 -9.86
C GLN A 285 5.01 4.83 -8.97
N PRO A 286 4.59 4.84 -7.69
CA PRO A 286 5.05 3.90 -6.66
C PRO A 286 4.78 2.43 -6.94
N GLY A 287 5.53 1.62 -6.22
CA GLY A 287 5.59 0.17 -6.29
C GLY A 287 4.26 -0.56 -6.18
N PRO A 288 4.30 -1.85 -6.55
CA PRO A 288 3.12 -2.66 -6.86
C PRO A 288 2.18 -2.95 -5.70
N ALA A 289 2.54 -2.66 -4.50
CA ALA A 289 1.69 -2.90 -3.34
C ALA A 289 1.36 -1.62 -2.55
N CYS A 290 1.64 -0.45 -3.10
CA CYS A 290 1.12 0.79 -2.57
C CYS A 290 -0.25 1.04 -3.21
N SER A 291 -1.29 0.46 -2.64
CA SER A 291 -2.66 0.76 -3.00
C SER A 291 -2.95 2.21 -2.59
N GLY A 292 -2.91 3.14 -3.47
CA GLY A 292 -3.29 4.52 -3.18
C GLY A 292 -2.21 5.58 -3.33
N CYS A 293 -0.98 5.22 -3.70
CA CYS A 293 0.03 6.20 -4.06
C CYS A 293 -0.05 6.61 -5.55
N GLY A 294 -1.15 6.31 -6.24
CA GLY A 294 -1.45 6.88 -7.56
C GLY A 294 -2.09 8.24 -7.36
N ARG A 295 -1.50 9.31 -7.91
CA ARG A 295 -2.22 10.56 -8.05
C ARG A 295 -3.47 10.33 -8.88
N GLN A 296 -4.61 10.68 -8.35
CA GLN A 296 -5.71 11.04 -9.22
C GLN A 296 -5.30 12.33 -9.95
N PRO A 297 -5.58 12.48 -11.26
CA PRO A 297 -5.36 13.74 -11.92
C PRO A 297 -6.10 14.83 -11.13
N GLU A 298 -5.42 15.94 -10.91
CA GLU A 298 -5.98 17.11 -10.26
C GLU A 298 -7.32 17.43 -10.91
N LEU A 299 -8.40 17.32 -10.13
CA LEU A 299 -9.61 18.05 -10.44
C LEU A 299 -9.24 19.53 -10.32
N ALA A 300 -8.96 20.15 -11.46
CA ALA A 300 -8.84 21.59 -11.54
C ALA A 300 -10.12 22.16 -10.93
N LEU A 301 -10.00 22.73 -9.73
CA LEU A 301 -10.98 23.64 -9.18
C LEU A 301 -11.00 24.84 -10.12
N VAL A 302 -11.93 24.79 -11.07
CA VAL A 302 -12.30 25.99 -11.81
C VAL A 302 -13.13 26.83 -10.86
N ALA A 303 -12.55 27.99 -10.52
CA ALA A 303 -13.20 29.06 -9.77
C ALA A 303 -14.45 29.59 -10.49
#